data_7eb6d83e9b8d76bc4fb638f376f61228
#
_entry.id   7eb6d83e9b8d76bc4fb638f376f61228
#
_cell.length_a   1.000
_cell.length_b   1.000
_cell.length_c   1.000
_cell.angle_alpha   90.00
_cell.angle_beta   90.00
_cell.angle_gamma   90.00
#
_symmetry.space_group_name_H-M   'P 1'
#
loop_
_entity.id
_entity.type
_entity.pdbx_description
1 polymer ?
#
loop_
_entity_poly.entity_id
_entity_poly.type
_entity_poly.pdbx_seq_one_letter_code
_entity_poly.pdbx_strand_id
1 'polypeptide(L)'
;RLFANVYGMVVMLPADHHSPGVVRVWTAPSSGLLDVGRYPSGIDDVSVELAATLEAATFGSIPRDDIMSWKYRKLLMNLGNAIEAVCGREGSRPLHEMVQAEADAALAAAGITVISSEDDRARRGGALTIQPVGDEERRAGGSTWQSLQRGTGAIETDYLTGEIVLLGRLHGVPTPANHALQEAAAEMARTGEAPASRRVDDVLEQLERAAARSVVDAS
;
A
#
# COMPACT_ATOMS: atom_id res chain seq x y z
N ARG A 1 -10.04 -23.85 4.24
CA ARG A 1 -10.52 -22.57 4.80
C ARG A 1 -10.73 -22.76 6.29
N LEU A 2 -10.13 -21.88 7.11
CA LEU A 2 -10.22 -21.96 8.58
C LEU A 2 -11.49 -21.28 9.11
N PHE A 3 -12.03 -20.28 8.39
CA PHE A 3 -13.16 -19.47 8.82
C PHE A 3 -14.27 -19.46 7.77
N ALA A 4 -15.51 -19.61 8.20
CA ALA A 4 -16.71 -19.58 7.35
C ALA A 4 -17.04 -18.12 6.91
N ASN A 5 -16.80 -17.15 7.78
CA ASN A 5 -17.07 -15.75 7.53
C ASN A 5 -15.77 -14.96 7.63
N VAL A 6 -15.42 -14.27 6.56
CA VAL A 6 -14.25 -13.38 6.46
C VAL A 6 -14.71 -12.06 5.88
N TYR A 7 -14.26 -10.96 6.48
CA TYR A 7 -14.59 -9.62 6.03
C TYR A 7 -13.32 -8.89 5.62
N GLY A 8 -13.39 -8.21 4.48
CA GLY A 8 -12.37 -7.27 4.05
C GLY A 8 -12.65 -5.89 4.63
N MET A 9 -11.60 -5.16 4.99
CA MET A 9 -11.71 -3.76 5.36
C MET A 9 -10.67 -2.94 4.60
N VAL A 10 -11.10 -1.82 4.03
CA VAL A 10 -10.20 -0.79 3.47
C VAL A 10 -9.94 0.24 4.56
N VAL A 11 -8.68 0.33 4.98
CA VAL A 11 -8.27 1.23 6.07
C VAL A 11 -7.55 2.44 5.49
N MET A 12 -8.21 3.60 5.45
CA MET A 12 -7.64 4.90 5.12
C MET A 12 -7.60 5.73 6.41
N LEU A 13 -6.60 5.48 7.23
CA LEU A 13 -6.42 6.08 8.55
C LEU A 13 -5.00 6.63 8.69
N PRO A 14 -4.76 7.88 8.25
CA PRO A 14 -3.50 8.56 8.50
C PRO A 14 -3.35 8.88 10.00
N ALA A 15 -2.81 7.92 10.73
CA ALA A 15 -2.55 8.04 12.17
C ALA A 15 -1.13 7.57 12.49
N ASP A 16 -0.61 7.99 13.62
CA ASP A 16 0.64 7.50 14.18
C ASP A 16 0.58 7.33 15.70
N HIS A 17 1.52 6.55 16.22
CA HIS A 17 1.64 6.24 17.64
C HIS A 17 3.13 6.30 18.02
N HIS A 18 3.59 7.50 18.38
CA HIS A 18 4.99 7.73 18.75
C HIS A 18 5.25 7.59 20.25
N SER A 19 4.23 7.82 21.08
CA SER A 19 4.34 7.74 22.53
C SER A 19 3.30 6.81 23.10
N PRO A 20 3.60 5.97 24.11
CA PRO A 20 2.63 5.10 24.75
C PRO A 20 1.39 5.86 25.20
N GLY A 21 0.21 5.34 24.86
CA GLY A 21 -1.07 5.94 25.23
C GLY A 21 -1.52 7.13 24.38
N VAL A 22 -0.72 7.57 23.39
CA VAL A 22 -1.06 8.71 22.51
C VAL A 22 -1.15 8.26 21.05
N VAL A 23 -2.34 8.37 20.48
CA VAL A 23 -2.58 8.19 19.04
C VAL A 23 -2.88 9.54 18.42
N ARG A 24 -2.12 9.93 17.41
CA ARG A 24 -2.35 11.17 16.63
C ARG A 24 -3.03 10.81 15.32
N VAL A 25 -4.12 11.51 15.02
CA VAL A 25 -4.87 11.35 13.77
C VAL A 25 -4.69 12.62 12.94
N TRP A 26 -4.32 12.45 11.68
CA TRP A 26 -3.97 13.54 10.76
C TRP A 26 -5.12 13.94 9.83
N THR A 27 -6.35 13.53 10.13
CA THR A 27 -7.51 13.80 9.29
C THR A 27 -8.68 14.37 10.07
N ALA A 28 -9.44 15.25 9.42
CA ALA A 28 -10.72 15.78 9.86
C ALA A 28 -11.65 15.98 8.62
N PRO A 29 -12.96 16.03 8.79
CA PRO A 29 -13.74 15.87 10.04
C PRO A 29 -13.83 14.43 10.51
N SER A 30 -13.58 13.43 9.63
CA SER A 30 -13.54 12.02 10.02
C SER A 30 -12.14 11.63 10.47
N SER A 31 -12.05 10.77 11.48
CA SER A 31 -10.77 10.19 11.93
C SER A 31 -10.11 9.31 10.87
N GLY A 32 -10.88 8.76 9.94
CA GLY A 32 -10.44 7.93 8.84
C GLY A 32 -11.61 7.31 8.11
N LEU A 33 -11.33 6.55 7.05
CA LEU A 33 -12.33 5.75 6.33
C LEU A 33 -12.02 4.27 6.53
N LEU A 34 -13.05 3.51 6.94
CA LEU A 34 -12.97 2.08 7.24
C LEU A 34 -14.13 1.35 6.53
N ASP A 35 -14.11 1.32 5.20
CA ASP A 35 -15.15 0.61 4.42
C ASP A 35 -14.99 -0.91 4.58
N VAL A 36 -16.10 -1.64 4.74
CA VAL A 36 -16.11 -3.06 5.06
C VAL A 36 -17.04 -3.84 4.14
N GLY A 37 -16.71 -5.10 3.86
CA GLY A 37 -17.56 -6.01 3.09
C GLY A 37 -17.14 -7.46 3.26
N ARG A 38 -17.97 -8.40 2.81
CA ARG A 38 -17.61 -9.82 2.85
C ARG A 38 -16.48 -10.15 1.88
N TYR A 39 -15.64 -11.09 2.25
CA TYR A 39 -14.65 -11.68 1.37
C TYR A 39 -15.22 -12.96 0.71
N PRO A 40 -15.06 -13.17 -0.61
CA PRO A 40 -14.41 -12.27 -1.57
C PRO A 40 -15.32 -11.11 -2.03
N SER A 41 -16.62 -11.18 -1.83
CA SER A 41 -17.61 -10.16 -2.21
C SER A 41 -18.91 -10.30 -1.41
N GLY A 42 -19.71 -9.25 -1.39
CA GLY A 42 -21.04 -9.22 -0.83
C GLY A 42 -21.19 -8.35 0.41
N ILE A 43 -22.43 -8.07 0.73
CA ILE A 43 -22.89 -7.35 1.93
C ILE A 43 -23.82 -8.28 2.70
N ASP A 44 -23.76 -8.24 4.03
CA ASP A 44 -24.67 -8.92 4.94
C ASP A 44 -24.94 -8.05 6.19
N ASP A 45 -25.82 -8.52 7.06
CA ASP A 45 -26.21 -7.78 8.27
C ASP A 45 -25.01 -7.43 9.15
N VAL A 46 -23.99 -8.30 9.22
CA VAL A 46 -22.77 -8.06 10.00
C VAL A 46 -21.94 -6.90 9.41
N SER A 47 -21.78 -6.86 8.09
CA SER A 47 -21.04 -5.77 7.43
C SER A 47 -21.77 -4.43 7.55
N VAL A 48 -23.12 -4.44 7.53
CA VAL A 48 -23.95 -3.25 7.73
C VAL A 48 -23.84 -2.74 9.17
N GLU A 49 -23.99 -3.63 10.17
CA GLU A 49 -23.89 -3.29 11.58
C GLU A 49 -22.49 -2.79 11.95
N LEU A 50 -21.43 -3.43 11.39
CA LEU A 50 -20.06 -3.00 11.61
C LEU A 50 -19.80 -1.61 11.02
N ALA A 51 -20.30 -1.33 9.82
CA ALA A 51 -20.17 -0.01 9.21
C ALA A 51 -20.86 1.07 10.07
N ALA A 52 -22.09 0.82 10.52
CA ALA A 52 -22.82 1.74 11.41
C ALA A 52 -22.11 1.97 12.75
N THR A 53 -21.50 0.92 13.32
CA THR A 53 -20.71 1.01 14.55
C THR A 53 -19.46 1.88 14.35
N LEU A 54 -18.77 1.72 13.23
CA LEU A 54 -17.60 2.53 12.88
C LEU A 54 -17.97 4.00 12.66
N GLU A 55 -19.12 4.28 12.02
CA GLU A 55 -19.62 5.65 11.88
C GLU A 55 -19.93 6.29 13.23
N ALA A 56 -20.57 5.55 14.13
CA ALA A 56 -20.80 6.04 15.50
C ALA A 56 -19.51 6.30 16.28
N ALA A 57 -18.40 5.63 15.88
CA ALA A 57 -17.06 5.83 16.43
C ALA A 57 -16.23 6.90 15.68
N THR A 58 -16.88 7.79 14.92
CA THR A 58 -16.26 8.91 14.16
C THR A 58 -15.46 8.55 12.93
N PHE A 59 -15.48 7.29 12.47
CA PHE A 59 -14.92 6.88 11.20
C PHE A 59 -15.98 7.01 10.11
N GLY A 60 -15.59 7.42 8.89
CA GLY A 60 -16.46 7.20 7.75
C GLY A 60 -16.43 5.72 7.36
N SER A 61 -17.58 5.07 7.28
CA SER A 61 -17.67 3.66 6.89
C SER A 61 -18.88 3.40 6.02
N ILE A 62 -18.68 2.59 4.97
CA ILE A 62 -19.75 2.17 4.06
C ILE A 62 -19.62 0.65 3.87
N PRO A 63 -20.74 -0.12 3.94
CA PRO A 63 -20.72 -1.52 3.50
C PRO A 63 -20.51 -1.61 1.99
N ARG A 64 -19.60 -2.49 1.54
CA ARG A 64 -19.20 -2.68 0.14
C ARG A 64 -19.40 -4.11 -0.29
N ASP A 65 -20.08 -4.32 -1.41
CA ASP A 65 -20.19 -5.64 -2.03
C ASP A 65 -18.92 -6.05 -2.79
N ASP A 66 -18.15 -5.06 -3.27
CA ASP A 66 -16.92 -5.18 -4.04
C ASP A 66 -15.66 -4.82 -3.22
N ILE A 67 -15.66 -5.08 -1.91
CA ILE A 67 -14.62 -4.64 -0.96
C ILE A 67 -13.19 -4.97 -1.44
N MET A 68 -13.00 -6.09 -2.15
CA MET A 68 -11.70 -6.48 -2.65
C MET A 68 -11.19 -5.56 -3.76
N SER A 69 -12.06 -5.03 -4.62
CA SER A 69 -11.69 -4.03 -5.64
C SER A 69 -11.13 -2.75 -5.03
N TRP A 70 -11.71 -2.34 -3.89
CA TRP A 70 -11.22 -1.21 -3.09
C TRP A 70 -9.89 -1.51 -2.40
N LYS A 71 -9.72 -2.74 -1.89
CA LYS A 71 -8.47 -3.16 -1.26
C LYS A 71 -7.31 -3.18 -2.26
N TYR A 72 -7.54 -3.66 -3.49
CA TYR A 72 -6.53 -3.64 -4.54
C TYR A 72 -6.21 -2.22 -5.00
N ARG A 73 -7.19 -1.29 -5.04
CA ARG A 73 -6.89 0.14 -5.26
C ARG A 73 -5.94 0.68 -4.20
N LYS A 74 -6.20 0.36 -2.94
CA LYS A 74 -5.31 0.77 -1.85
C LYS A 74 -3.93 0.13 -1.96
N LEU A 75 -3.84 -1.15 -2.37
CA LEU A 75 -2.56 -1.81 -2.63
C LEU A 75 -1.74 -1.02 -3.66
N LEU A 76 -2.35 -0.66 -4.80
CA LEU A 76 -1.69 0.15 -5.84
C LEU A 76 -1.19 1.50 -5.30
N MET A 77 -1.98 2.19 -4.49
CA MET A 77 -1.55 3.43 -3.84
C MET A 77 -0.35 3.23 -2.90
N ASN A 78 -0.28 2.08 -2.22
CA ASN A 78 0.75 1.79 -1.25
C ASN A 78 2.06 1.27 -1.86
N LEU A 79 2.10 0.94 -3.14
CA LEU A 79 3.35 0.53 -3.82
C LEU A 79 4.42 1.62 -3.73
N GLY A 80 4.03 2.89 -3.75
CA GLY A 80 4.93 4.04 -3.54
C GLY A 80 5.60 4.07 -2.17
N ASN A 81 5.05 3.38 -1.16
CA ASN A 81 5.65 3.34 0.17
C ASN A 81 7.03 2.65 0.18
N ALA A 82 7.23 1.63 -0.65
CA ALA A 82 8.52 0.97 -0.80
C ALA A 82 9.53 1.90 -1.48
N ILE A 83 9.11 2.61 -2.52
CA ILE A 83 9.96 3.58 -3.23
C ILE A 83 10.40 4.70 -2.28
N GLU A 84 9.45 5.29 -1.55
CA GLU A 84 9.74 6.34 -0.57
C GLU A 84 10.70 5.85 0.51
N ALA A 85 10.51 4.62 0.99
CA ALA A 85 11.34 4.04 2.03
C ALA A 85 12.76 3.73 1.56
N VAL A 86 12.93 3.28 0.32
CA VAL A 86 14.24 2.90 -0.26
C VAL A 86 15.01 4.13 -0.76
N CYS A 87 14.35 4.96 -1.60
CA CYS A 87 15.00 6.02 -2.36
C CYS A 87 14.55 7.44 -2.01
N GLY A 88 13.49 7.61 -1.20
CA GLY A 88 12.84 8.90 -1.04
C GLY A 88 11.94 9.24 -2.23
N ARG A 89 11.48 10.50 -2.28
CA ARG A 89 10.51 10.98 -3.29
C ARG A 89 11.14 11.68 -4.47
N GLU A 90 12.31 12.28 -4.27
CA GLU A 90 12.98 13.07 -5.29
C GLU A 90 13.47 12.18 -6.44
N GLY A 91 13.17 12.55 -7.68
CA GLY A 91 13.58 11.81 -8.88
C GLY A 91 12.94 10.43 -9.06
N SER A 92 12.05 9.99 -8.15
CA SER A 92 11.53 8.61 -8.13
C SER A 92 10.39 8.32 -9.14
N ARG A 93 9.96 9.31 -9.93
CA ARG A 93 8.85 9.17 -10.88
C ARG A 93 9.01 8.02 -11.88
N PRO A 94 10.19 7.81 -12.52
CA PRO A 94 10.36 6.69 -13.46
C PRO A 94 10.12 5.33 -12.77
N LEU A 95 10.62 5.16 -11.54
CA LEU A 95 10.46 3.95 -10.78
C LEU A 95 8.98 3.72 -10.38
N HIS A 96 8.25 4.79 -10.04
CA HIS A 96 6.81 4.72 -9.81
C HIS A 96 6.04 4.25 -11.05
N GLU A 97 6.37 4.78 -12.23
CA GLU A 97 5.73 4.41 -13.49
C GLU A 97 5.97 2.92 -13.81
N MET A 98 7.19 2.41 -13.62
CA MET A 98 7.52 0.99 -13.81
C MET A 98 6.75 0.08 -12.85
N VAL A 99 6.81 0.38 -11.56
CA VAL A 99 6.14 -0.40 -10.51
C VAL A 99 4.63 -0.46 -10.72
N GLN A 100 4.02 0.67 -11.11
CA GLN A 100 2.59 0.74 -11.38
C GLN A 100 2.22 -0.07 -12.64
N ALA A 101 2.99 0.04 -13.72
CA ALA A 101 2.73 -0.70 -14.95
C ALA A 101 2.79 -2.23 -14.75
N GLU A 102 3.78 -2.71 -13.99
CA GLU A 102 3.89 -4.12 -13.61
C GLU A 102 2.69 -4.58 -12.77
N ALA A 103 2.28 -3.76 -11.81
CA ALA A 103 1.14 -4.09 -10.94
C ALA A 103 -0.17 -4.14 -11.72
N ASP A 104 -0.43 -3.17 -12.61
CA ASP A 104 -1.62 -3.14 -13.45
C ASP A 104 -1.66 -4.38 -14.38
N ALA A 105 -0.51 -4.77 -14.95
CA ALA A 105 -0.42 -5.95 -15.79
C ALA A 105 -0.66 -7.25 -14.99
N ALA A 106 -0.07 -7.38 -13.80
CA ALA A 106 -0.24 -8.56 -12.94
C ALA A 106 -1.69 -8.71 -12.45
N LEU A 107 -2.34 -7.63 -12.04
CA LEU A 107 -3.74 -7.62 -11.62
C LEU A 107 -4.68 -7.95 -12.78
N ALA A 108 -4.44 -7.39 -13.98
CA ALA A 108 -5.21 -7.70 -15.19
C ALA A 108 -5.08 -9.18 -15.58
N ALA A 109 -3.86 -9.74 -15.56
CA ALA A 109 -3.62 -11.15 -15.86
C ALA A 109 -4.28 -12.09 -14.83
N ALA A 110 -4.37 -11.66 -13.56
CA ALA A 110 -5.08 -12.37 -12.50
C ALA A 110 -6.62 -12.23 -12.57
N GLY A 111 -7.16 -11.44 -13.50
CA GLY A 111 -8.60 -11.15 -13.59
C GLY A 111 -9.14 -10.36 -12.40
N ILE A 112 -8.28 -9.61 -11.72
CA ILE A 112 -8.65 -8.85 -10.52
C ILE A 112 -9.18 -7.48 -10.94
N THR A 113 -10.41 -7.19 -10.55
CA THR A 113 -11.03 -5.88 -10.76
C THR A 113 -10.55 -4.90 -9.70
N VAL A 114 -10.17 -3.71 -10.14
CA VAL A 114 -9.75 -2.60 -9.28
C VAL A 114 -10.67 -1.41 -9.55
N ILE A 115 -11.16 -0.76 -8.50
CA ILE A 115 -11.96 0.46 -8.67
C ILE A 115 -11.12 1.58 -9.29
N SER A 116 -11.79 2.51 -9.97
CA SER A 116 -11.12 3.63 -10.62
C SER A 116 -10.44 4.57 -9.60
N SER A 117 -9.44 5.31 -10.06
CA SER A 117 -8.84 6.37 -9.23
C SER A 117 -9.80 7.54 -9.00
N GLU A 118 -10.82 7.69 -9.85
CA GLU A 118 -11.85 8.70 -9.71
C GLU A 118 -12.81 8.35 -8.57
N ASP A 119 -13.32 7.10 -8.53
CA ASP A 119 -14.18 6.61 -7.45
C ASP A 119 -13.46 6.67 -6.10
N ASP A 120 -12.19 6.26 -6.05
CA ASP A 120 -11.38 6.36 -4.84
C ASP A 120 -11.22 7.82 -4.37
N ARG A 121 -10.94 8.74 -5.30
CA ARG A 121 -10.86 10.17 -4.97
C ARG A 121 -12.21 10.74 -4.53
N ALA A 122 -13.29 10.36 -5.19
CA ALA A 122 -14.64 10.77 -4.82
C ALA A 122 -14.99 10.29 -3.40
N ARG A 123 -14.66 9.04 -3.07
CA ARG A 123 -14.87 8.48 -1.73
C ARG A 123 -14.08 9.21 -0.64
N ARG A 124 -12.83 9.57 -0.93
CA ARG A 124 -11.97 10.29 0.03
C ARG A 124 -12.29 11.78 0.10
N GLY A 125 -12.80 12.35 -0.99
CA GLY A 125 -13.05 13.79 -1.11
C GLY A 125 -13.99 14.31 -0.03
N GLY A 126 -13.55 15.36 0.68
CA GLY A 126 -14.30 15.98 1.78
C GLY A 126 -14.34 15.19 3.08
N ALA A 127 -14.14 13.88 3.06
CA ALA A 127 -14.13 13.02 4.25
C ALA A 127 -12.76 12.94 4.92
N LEU A 128 -11.69 13.01 4.13
CA LEU A 128 -10.31 12.95 4.59
C LEU A 128 -9.54 14.22 4.18
N THR A 129 -9.56 15.23 5.02
CA THR A 129 -8.69 16.41 4.87
C THR A 129 -7.52 16.28 5.82
N ILE A 130 -6.29 16.24 5.29
CA ILE A 130 -5.08 16.20 6.13
C ILE A 130 -4.97 17.51 6.90
N GLN A 131 -4.77 17.40 8.19
CA GLN A 131 -4.64 18.51 9.14
C GLN A 131 -3.28 18.46 9.84
N PRO A 132 -2.66 19.60 10.14
CA PRO A 132 -1.51 19.65 11.06
C PRO A 132 -1.87 19.08 12.44
N VAL A 133 -0.92 18.46 13.11
CA VAL A 133 -1.09 17.94 14.46
C VAL A 133 -0.01 18.52 15.36
N GLY A 134 -0.40 19.36 16.30
CA GLY A 134 0.54 20.12 17.14
C GLY A 134 1.40 21.05 16.30
N ASP A 135 2.71 21.04 16.52
CA ASP A 135 3.69 21.84 15.77
C ASP A 135 4.16 21.17 14.48
N GLU A 136 3.68 19.96 14.17
CA GLU A 136 4.06 19.22 12.97
C GLU A 136 3.10 19.52 11.82
N GLU A 137 3.62 20.07 10.72
CA GLU A 137 2.83 20.39 9.52
C GLU A 137 2.51 19.17 8.67
N ARG A 138 3.31 18.11 8.75
CA ARG A 138 3.21 16.90 7.92
C ARG A 138 3.58 15.65 8.69
N ARG A 139 2.87 14.55 8.38
CA ARG A 139 3.26 13.22 8.79
C ARG A 139 4.58 12.80 8.12
N ALA A 140 5.52 12.29 8.88
CA ALA A 140 6.79 11.78 8.36
C ALA A 140 6.58 10.45 7.63
N GLY A 141 6.73 10.47 6.31
CA GLY A 141 6.79 9.28 5.45
C GLY A 141 5.58 8.33 5.47
N GLY A 142 5.60 7.33 4.59
CA GLY A 142 4.65 6.22 4.56
C GLY A 142 4.92 5.18 5.66
N SER A 143 4.08 4.14 5.75
CA SER A 143 4.20 3.09 6.78
C SER A 143 5.55 2.35 6.73
N THR A 144 6.04 2.02 5.54
CA THR A 144 7.34 1.35 5.35
C THR A 144 8.49 2.24 5.79
N TRP A 145 8.48 3.53 5.41
CA TRP A 145 9.47 4.51 5.86
C TRP A 145 9.52 4.61 7.38
N GLN A 146 8.35 4.72 8.03
CA GLN A 146 8.24 4.78 9.49
C GLN A 146 8.72 3.50 10.18
N SER A 147 8.50 2.33 9.57
CA SER A 147 8.98 1.05 10.11
C SER A 147 10.50 0.95 10.05
N LEU A 148 11.14 1.39 8.95
CA LEU A 148 12.60 1.49 8.87
C LEU A 148 13.14 2.50 9.88
N GLN A 149 12.52 3.67 10.00
CA GLN A 149 12.92 4.70 10.96
C GLN A 149 12.88 4.21 12.42
N ARG A 150 11.92 3.36 12.77
CA ARG A 150 11.84 2.76 14.13
C ARG A 150 12.82 1.61 14.34
N GLY A 151 13.45 1.10 13.30
CA GLY A 151 14.41 -0.01 13.38
C GLY A 151 13.82 -1.32 13.92
N THR A 152 12.50 -1.56 13.70
CA THR A 152 11.83 -2.77 14.21
C THR A 152 12.24 -4.05 13.49
N GLY A 153 12.94 -3.95 12.35
CA GLY A 153 13.29 -5.07 11.48
C GLY A 153 12.10 -5.69 10.74
N ALA A 154 10.88 -5.22 10.99
CA ALA A 154 9.65 -5.70 10.34
C ALA A 154 9.08 -4.63 9.42
N ILE A 155 8.79 -5.01 8.19
CA ILE A 155 8.16 -4.17 7.18
C ILE A 155 7.06 -4.94 6.47
N GLU A 156 6.07 -4.21 5.92
CA GLU A 156 4.93 -4.81 5.22
C GLU A 156 5.16 -4.99 3.71
N THR A 157 6.39 -4.83 3.23
CA THR A 157 6.71 -4.86 1.80
C THR A 157 6.34 -6.18 1.14
N ASP A 158 6.45 -7.31 1.87
CA ASP A 158 6.03 -8.64 1.40
C ASP A 158 4.54 -8.73 1.10
N TYR A 159 3.71 -7.93 1.77
CA TYR A 159 2.26 -7.86 1.56
C TYR A 159 1.82 -6.72 0.63
N LEU A 160 2.76 -5.92 0.15
CA LEU A 160 2.55 -4.82 -0.79
C LEU A 160 3.18 -5.15 -2.15
N THR A 161 4.43 -4.75 -2.38
CA THR A 161 5.15 -5.10 -3.61
C THR A 161 5.29 -6.61 -3.80
N GLY A 162 5.44 -7.37 -2.70
CA GLY A 162 5.49 -8.84 -2.72
C GLY A 162 4.21 -9.50 -3.18
N GLU A 163 3.03 -8.93 -2.92
CA GLU A 163 1.77 -9.43 -3.49
C GLU A 163 1.75 -9.30 -5.01
N ILE A 164 2.24 -8.18 -5.55
CA ILE A 164 2.37 -7.99 -7.01
C ILE A 164 3.36 -9.00 -7.61
N VAL A 165 4.48 -9.23 -6.93
CA VAL A 165 5.48 -10.24 -7.35
C VAL A 165 4.87 -11.65 -7.36
N LEU A 166 4.07 -11.99 -6.35
CA LEU A 166 3.37 -13.27 -6.27
C LEU A 166 2.37 -13.44 -7.42
N LEU A 167 1.52 -12.44 -7.64
CA LEU A 167 0.55 -12.44 -8.75
C LEU A 167 1.26 -12.54 -10.10
N GLY A 168 2.35 -11.78 -10.29
CA GLY A 168 3.17 -11.85 -11.49
C GLY A 168 3.68 -13.27 -11.76
N ARG A 169 4.23 -13.94 -10.75
CA ARG A 169 4.70 -15.35 -10.85
C ARG A 169 3.59 -16.33 -11.16
N LEU A 170 2.42 -16.18 -10.51
CA LEU A 170 1.27 -17.06 -10.72
C LEU A 170 0.65 -16.93 -12.11
N HIS A 171 0.71 -15.75 -12.72
CA HIS A 171 0.07 -15.44 -13.99
C HIS A 171 1.05 -15.17 -15.14
N GLY A 172 2.35 -15.43 -14.93
CA GLY A 172 3.38 -15.31 -15.99
C GLY A 172 3.68 -13.86 -16.41
N VAL A 173 3.48 -12.89 -15.52
CA VAL A 173 3.78 -11.47 -15.75
C VAL A 173 5.09 -11.10 -15.06
N PRO A 174 6.12 -10.61 -15.78
CA PRO A 174 7.36 -10.14 -15.16
C PRO A 174 7.10 -8.91 -14.28
N THR A 175 7.66 -8.91 -13.06
CA THR A 175 7.53 -7.80 -12.09
C THR A 175 8.89 -7.44 -11.48
N PRO A 176 9.93 -7.15 -12.29
CA PRO A 176 11.28 -6.93 -11.81
C PRO A 176 11.43 -5.70 -10.91
N ALA A 177 10.72 -4.60 -11.18
CA ALA A 177 10.79 -3.39 -10.36
C ALA A 177 10.16 -3.59 -8.97
N ASN A 178 9.00 -4.23 -8.90
CA ASN A 178 8.37 -4.59 -7.63
C ASN A 178 9.27 -5.56 -6.82
N HIS A 179 9.87 -6.55 -7.48
CA HIS A 179 10.77 -7.50 -6.83
C HIS A 179 12.04 -6.82 -6.29
N ALA A 180 12.69 -5.98 -7.09
CA ALA A 180 13.88 -5.25 -6.63
C ALA A 180 13.60 -4.35 -5.42
N LEU A 181 12.46 -3.65 -5.40
CA LEU A 181 12.05 -2.84 -4.26
C LEU A 181 11.70 -3.68 -3.03
N GLN A 182 11.06 -4.84 -3.21
CA GLN A 182 10.80 -5.78 -2.12
C GLN A 182 12.12 -6.22 -1.46
N GLU A 183 13.09 -6.68 -2.27
CA GLU A 183 14.39 -7.12 -1.79
C GLU A 183 15.18 -5.99 -1.12
N ALA A 184 15.23 -4.80 -1.75
CA ALA A 184 15.92 -3.65 -1.23
C ALA A 184 15.37 -3.21 0.14
N ALA A 185 14.04 -3.10 0.27
CA ALA A 185 13.42 -2.73 1.53
C ALA A 185 13.60 -3.79 2.62
N ALA A 186 13.51 -5.10 2.26
CA ALA A 186 13.76 -6.20 3.19
C ALA A 186 15.22 -6.20 3.67
N GLU A 187 16.17 -5.94 2.80
CA GLU A 187 17.59 -5.80 3.15
C GLU A 187 17.82 -4.64 4.10
N MET A 188 17.29 -3.45 3.78
CA MET A 188 17.40 -2.27 4.65
C MET A 188 16.83 -2.53 6.04
N ALA A 189 15.68 -3.21 6.14
CA ALA A 189 15.10 -3.58 7.42
C ALA A 189 16.00 -4.54 8.22
N ARG A 190 16.67 -5.49 7.54
CA ARG A 190 17.56 -6.47 8.15
C ARG A 190 18.89 -5.86 8.57
N THR A 191 19.42 -4.92 7.81
CA THR A 191 20.73 -4.28 8.08
C THR A 191 20.63 -3.04 8.95
N GLY A 192 19.41 -2.53 9.18
CA GLY A 192 19.19 -1.29 9.95
C GLY A 192 19.59 -0.03 9.17
N GLU A 193 19.54 -0.07 7.83
CA GLU A 193 19.77 1.11 7.02
C GLU A 193 18.69 2.16 7.23
N ALA A 194 19.10 3.43 7.22
CA ALA A 194 18.17 4.54 7.33
C ALA A 194 17.23 4.61 6.11
N PRO A 195 15.96 5.01 6.27
CA PRO A 195 15.08 5.20 5.12
C PRO A 195 15.62 6.28 4.18
N ALA A 196 15.31 6.14 2.87
CA ALA A 196 15.74 7.02 1.79
C ALA A 196 17.28 7.15 1.65
N SER A 197 18.02 6.10 2.00
CA SER A 197 19.49 6.09 1.91
C SER A 197 20.02 5.61 0.56
N ARG A 198 19.20 4.99 -0.29
CA ARG A 198 19.60 4.51 -1.61
C ARG A 198 19.19 5.48 -2.70
N ARG A 199 19.99 5.53 -3.79
CA ARG A 199 19.68 6.40 -4.92
C ARG A 199 18.72 5.73 -5.88
N VAL A 200 17.82 6.49 -6.49
CA VAL A 200 16.91 6.01 -7.54
C VAL A 200 17.71 5.44 -8.72
N ASP A 201 18.77 6.15 -9.13
CA ASP A 201 19.62 5.73 -10.25
C ASP A 201 20.23 4.35 -10.04
N ASP A 202 20.68 4.03 -8.81
CA ASP A 202 21.28 2.74 -8.50
C ASP A 202 20.26 1.59 -8.65
N VAL A 203 19.01 1.83 -8.26
CA VAL A 203 17.92 0.87 -8.43
C VAL A 203 17.56 0.70 -9.89
N LEU A 204 17.47 1.78 -10.67
CA LEU A 204 17.18 1.74 -12.11
C LEU A 204 18.29 0.99 -12.87
N GLU A 205 19.55 1.28 -12.59
CA GLU A 205 20.70 0.57 -13.19
C GLU A 205 20.68 -0.93 -12.85
N GLN A 206 20.30 -1.29 -11.64
CA GLN A 206 20.15 -2.70 -11.25
C GLN A 206 19.07 -3.39 -12.08
N LEU A 207 17.94 -2.73 -12.32
CA LEU A 207 16.86 -3.25 -13.16
C LEU A 207 17.28 -3.42 -14.62
N GLU A 208 17.99 -2.44 -15.19
CA GLU A 208 18.50 -2.51 -16.56
C GLU A 208 19.49 -3.68 -16.72
N ARG A 209 20.39 -3.86 -15.76
CA ARG A 209 21.34 -4.99 -15.76
C ARG A 209 20.62 -6.34 -15.66
N ALA A 210 19.57 -6.45 -14.85
CA ALA A 210 18.78 -7.65 -14.72
C ALA A 210 18.03 -7.99 -16.02
N ALA A 211 17.43 -6.98 -16.66
CA ALA A 211 16.76 -7.13 -17.95
C ALA A 211 17.74 -7.58 -19.06
N ALA A 212 18.93 -6.99 -19.11
CA ALA A 212 19.96 -7.36 -20.10
C ALA A 212 20.43 -8.83 -19.94
N ARG A 213 20.57 -9.33 -18.71
CA ARG A 213 20.94 -10.74 -18.44
C ARG A 213 19.86 -11.71 -18.91
N SER A 214 18.59 -11.40 -18.66
CA SER A 214 17.46 -12.25 -19.05
C SER A 214 17.35 -12.42 -20.57
N VAL A 215 17.78 -11.42 -21.36
CA VAL A 215 17.81 -11.50 -22.83
C VAL A 215 18.93 -12.41 -23.32
N VAL A 216 20.09 -12.40 -22.65
CA VAL A 216 21.25 -13.23 -23.01
C VAL A 216 20.98 -14.71 -22.67
N ASP A 217 20.32 -15.00 -21.55
CA ASP A 217 20.01 -16.37 -21.12
C ASP A 217 18.89 -17.03 -21.95
N ALA A 218 18.11 -16.24 -22.67
CA ALA A 218 17.01 -16.71 -23.55
C ALA A 218 17.43 -16.90 -25.00
N SER A 219 18.68 -16.58 -25.36
CA SER A 219 19.25 -16.68 -26.73
C SER A 219 20.12 -17.89 -26.89
#